data_9171c22f84d37e3af9bdc7bb7314432f
#
_entry.id   9171c22f84d37e3af9bdc7bb7314432f
#
_cell.length_a   1.000
_cell.length_b   1.000
_cell.length_c   1.000
_cell.angle_alpha   90.00
_cell.angle_beta   90.00
_cell.angle_gamma   90.00
#
_symmetry.space_group_name_H-M   'P 1'
#
loop_
_entity.id
_entity.type
_entity.pdbx_description
1 polymer ?
#
loop_
_entity_poly.entity_id
_entity_poly.type
_entity_poly.pdbx_seq_one_letter_code
_entity_poly.pdbx_strand_id
1 'polypeptide(L)'
;MFGLGKKKKPEDPNSNEALEGESNRSNSVNDAAIQDESSLFARLKNGLSRTRSRLSDGLAEIVLGEKTIDLDLLEEIETQLLSADIGIDATDQIIDNLKKQLRRKQLADPKQFMTALRQELTDILEPVDVPLIIQSEPKPFVILMVGVNGVGKTTSIGKLAKLYQSQGLNVMLAAGDTFRAAAVEQLQEWGARNSVPVVAQATGADSASVIFDAYQSAKAKNVDVLIADTAGRLHTKDNLMNELEKIVRVLKKQDERLPDEVLLVLDATTGQNALNQAESFNKTTTLSGLALTKLDGTAKGGVVFALAKKLSLPIRFIGVGEKIDDLKPFKAKDYVDALFSE
;
A
#
# COMPACT_ATOMS: atom_id res chain seq x y z
N MET A 1 -28.79 -59.15 -58.18
CA MET A 1 -29.52 -58.73 -57.01
C MET A 1 -28.59 -57.85 -56.19
N PHE A 2 -28.99 -56.65 -55.89
CA PHE A 2 -28.20 -55.54 -55.40
C PHE A 2 -27.83 -55.68 -53.90
N GLY A 3 -26.55 -55.44 -53.54
CA GLY A 3 -26.07 -55.31 -52.17
C GLY A 3 -25.55 -53.92 -51.92
N LEU A 4 -26.22 -53.16 -51.02
CA LEU A 4 -25.86 -51.82 -50.64
C LEU A 4 -24.65 -51.85 -49.74
N GLY A 5 -23.56 -51.14 -50.13
CA GLY A 5 -22.41 -50.84 -49.29
C GLY A 5 -22.69 -49.58 -48.43
N LYS A 6 -22.57 -49.71 -47.10
CA LYS A 6 -22.58 -48.56 -46.17
C LYS A 6 -21.24 -47.81 -46.25
N LYS A 7 -21.28 -46.50 -46.61
CA LYS A 7 -20.14 -45.61 -46.53
C LYS A 7 -19.91 -45.22 -45.05
N LYS A 8 -18.69 -45.47 -44.52
CA LYS A 8 -18.18 -44.89 -43.30
C LYS A 8 -17.87 -43.42 -43.51
N LYS A 9 -18.34 -42.57 -42.60
CA LYS A 9 -17.92 -41.17 -42.49
C LYS A 9 -16.48 -41.11 -41.99
N PRO A 10 -15.63 -40.14 -42.44
CA PRO A 10 -14.32 -39.95 -41.88
C PRO A 10 -14.44 -39.24 -40.52
N GLU A 11 -13.76 -39.75 -39.52
CA GLU A 11 -13.53 -39.12 -38.24
C GLU A 11 -12.54 -37.95 -38.42
N ASP A 12 -12.89 -36.80 -37.86
CA ASP A 12 -12.11 -35.56 -37.88
C ASP A 12 -11.04 -35.63 -36.76
N PRO A 13 -9.72 -35.57 -37.05
CA PRO A 13 -8.68 -35.76 -36.02
C PRO A 13 -8.39 -34.52 -35.18
N ASN A 14 -9.19 -33.43 -35.29
CA ASN A 14 -8.82 -32.14 -34.71
C ASN A 14 -9.60 -31.74 -33.44
N SER A 15 -10.36 -32.65 -32.82
CA SER A 15 -11.16 -32.32 -31.61
C SER A 15 -10.45 -32.55 -30.27
N ASN A 16 -9.32 -33.25 -30.22
CA ASN A 16 -8.61 -33.54 -28.97
C ASN A 16 -7.43 -32.58 -28.68
N GLU A 17 -6.83 -31.94 -29.69
CA GLU A 17 -5.72 -30.99 -29.45
C GLU A 17 -6.19 -29.65 -28.90
N ALA A 18 -7.43 -29.24 -29.11
CA ALA A 18 -7.96 -27.95 -28.61
C ALA A 18 -8.25 -27.99 -27.08
N LEU A 19 -8.63 -29.13 -26.54
CA LEU A 19 -8.95 -29.28 -25.11
C LEU A 19 -7.71 -29.44 -24.22
N GLU A 20 -6.63 -30.00 -24.73
CA GLU A 20 -5.34 -30.08 -24.00
C GLU A 20 -4.58 -28.74 -24.00
N GLY A 21 -4.78 -27.90 -25.02
CA GLY A 21 -4.16 -26.55 -25.09
C GLY A 21 -4.75 -25.55 -24.11
N GLU A 22 -6.04 -25.62 -23.80
CA GLU A 22 -6.69 -24.72 -22.82
C GLU A 22 -6.42 -25.16 -21.37
N SER A 23 -6.36 -26.43 -21.08
CA SER A 23 -6.02 -26.99 -19.77
C SER A 23 -4.57 -26.65 -19.36
N ASN A 24 -3.62 -26.72 -20.29
CA ASN A 24 -2.23 -26.35 -20.01
C ASN A 24 -1.99 -24.86 -19.88
N ARG A 25 -2.77 -24.01 -20.56
CA ARG A 25 -2.68 -22.54 -20.40
C ARG A 25 -3.26 -22.07 -19.07
N SER A 26 -4.36 -22.65 -18.59
CA SER A 26 -4.94 -22.31 -17.29
C SER A 26 -4.05 -22.77 -16.12
N ASN A 27 -3.38 -23.91 -16.21
CA ASN A 27 -2.44 -24.37 -15.20
C ASN A 27 -1.16 -23.51 -15.17
N SER A 28 -0.62 -23.12 -16.32
CA SER A 28 0.59 -22.27 -16.37
C SER A 28 0.35 -20.84 -15.86
N VAL A 29 -0.85 -20.29 -16.04
CA VAL A 29 -1.23 -18.96 -15.50
C VAL A 29 -1.44 -19.02 -13.98
N ASN A 30 -2.04 -20.10 -13.47
CA ASN A 30 -2.19 -20.32 -12.03
C ASN A 30 -0.83 -20.56 -11.34
N ASP A 31 0.05 -21.35 -11.92
CA ASP A 31 1.39 -21.61 -11.37
C ASP A 31 2.26 -20.33 -11.36
N ALA A 32 2.17 -19.51 -12.40
CA ALA A 32 2.87 -18.21 -12.44
C ALA A 32 2.33 -17.23 -11.39
N ALA A 33 1.00 -17.17 -11.19
CA ALA A 33 0.38 -16.33 -10.17
C ALA A 33 0.75 -16.78 -8.75
N ILE A 34 0.76 -18.09 -8.47
CA ILE A 34 1.15 -18.67 -7.18
C ILE A 34 2.64 -18.42 -6.89
N GLN A 35 3.51 -18.53 -7.90
CA GLN A 35 4.95 -18.24 -7.76
C GLN A 35 5.19 -16.75 -7.51
N ASP A 36 4.43 -15.86 -8.13
CA ASP A 36 4.55 -14.42 -7.90
C ASP A 36 4.06 -14.04 -6.49
N GLU A 37 2.93 -14.56 -6.03
CA GLU A 37 2.43 -14.34 -4.66
C GLU A 37 3.41 -14.87 -3.61
N SER A 38 3.99 -16.04 -3.77
CA SER A 38 5.00 -16.60 -2.85
C SER A 38 6.26 -15.74 -2.79
N SER A 39 6.71 -15.21 -3.93
CA SER A 39 7.85 -14.29 -4.01
C SER A 39 7.54 -12.93 -3.38
N LEU A 40 6.28 -12.46 -3.50
CA LEU A 40 5.81 -11.21 -2.91
C LEU A 40 5.76 -11.30 -1.38
N PHE A 41 5.21 -12.40 -0.84
CA PHE A 41 5.17 -12.64 0.59
C PHE A 41 6.57 -12.78 1.19
N ALA A 42 7.49 -13.47 0.51
CA ALA A 42 8.89 -13.58 0.94
C ALA A 42 9.59 -12.21 1.02
N ARG A 43 9.32 -11.28 0.08
CA ARG A 43 9.84 -9.91 0.14
C ARG A 43 9.25 -9.13 1.30
N LEU A 44 7.95 -9.25 1.55
CA LEU A 44 7.28 -8.63 2.70
C LEU A 44 7.87 -9.15 4.02
N LYS A 45 8.01 -10.48 4.16
CA LYS A 45 8.62 -11.12 5.32
C LYS A 45 10.06 -10.62 5.56
N ASN A 46 10.87 -10.52 4.50
CA ASN A 46 12.23 -10.02 4.58
C ASN A 46 12.25 -8.53 4.94
N GLY A 47 11.39 -7.73 4.34
CA GLY A 47 11.26 -6.30 4.64
C GLY A 47 10.83 -6.03 6.08
N LEU A 48 9.99 -6.89 6.65
CA LEU A 48 9.51 -6.75 8.04
C LEU A 48 10.41 -7.45 9.08
N SER A 49 11.55 -8.01 8.69
CA SER A 49 12.42 -8.80 9.58
C SER A 49 12.79 -8.07 10.88
N ARG A 50 13.14 -6.78 10.80
CA ARG A 50 13.48 -5.96 11.99
C ARG A 50 12.29 -5.70 12.90
N THR A 51 11.12 -5.42 12.32
CA THR A 51 9.87 -5.23 13.07
C THR A 51 9.46 -6.54 13.72
N ARG A 52 9.56 -7.65 12.97
CA ARG A 52 9.26 -9.01 13.47
C ARG A 52 10.15 -9.35 14.66
N SER A 53 11.48 -9.21 14.54
CA SER A 53 12.41 -9.52 15.63
C SER A 53 12.08 -8.73 16.89
N ARG A 54 11.72 -7.47 16.77
CA ARG A 54 11.36 -6.66 17.93
C ARG A 54 9.99 -7.00 18.52
N LEU A 55 8.99 -7.26 17.68
CA LEU A 55 7.61 -7.51 18.13
C LEU A 55 7.38 -8.98 18.42
N SER A 56 7.55 -9.84 17.42
CA SER A 56 7.13 -11.25 17.49
C SER A 56 8.06 -12.09 18.35
N ASP A 57 9.38 -11.91 18.18
CA ASP A 57 10.35 -12.69 18.98
C ASP A 57 10.27 -12.26 20.44
N GLY A 58 10.14 -10.95 20.73
CA GLY A 58 9.94 -10.45 22.07
C GLY A 58 8.64 -10.96 22.73
N LEU A 59 7.53 -10.98 21.99
CA LEU A 59 6.26 -11.53 22.49
C LEU A 59 6.35 -13.05 22.69
N ALA A 60 7.02 -13.78 21.80
CA ALA A 60 7.19 -15.21 21.94
C ALA A 60 8.04 -15.56 23.18
N GLU A 61 9.11 -14.80 23.45
CA GLU A 61 9.94 -14.98 24.62
C GLU A 61 9.15 -14.77 25.92
N ILE A 62 8.35 -13.70 26.00
CA ILE A 62 7.47 -13.39 27.13
C ILE A 62 6.47 -14.52 27.35
N VAL A 63 5.71 -14.89 26.30
CA VAL A 63 4.61 -15.87 26.40
C VAL A 63 5.11 -17.30 26.67
N LEU A 64 6.25 -17.70 26.10
CA LEU A 64 6.84 -19.02 26.31
C LEU A 64 7.62 -19.13 27.64
N GLY A 65 8.09 -18.01 28.17
CA GLY A 65 8.79 -17.95 29.45
C GLY A 65 7.89 -18.14 30.66
N GLU A 66 6.61 -17.78 30.53
CA GLU A 66 5.65 -17.81 31.63
C GLU A 66 4.88 -19.15 31.68
N LYS A 67 4.67 -19.64 32.93
CA LYS A 67 3.92 -20.88 33.18
C LYS A 67 2.39 -20.68 33.19
N THR A 68 1.96 -19.45 33.42
CA THR A 68 0.53 -19.08 33.55
C THR A 68 0.27 -17.81 32.75
N ILE A 69 -0.88 -17.79 32.07
CA ILE A 69 -1.37 -16.58 31.41
C ILE A 69 -2.22 -15.82 32.42
N ASP A 70 -1.67 -14.76 32.99
CA ASP A 70 -2.28 -13.93 34.02
C ASP A 70 -2.24 -12.43 33.65
N LEU A 71 -2.54 -11.56 34.62
CA LEU A 71 -2.56 -10.11 34.40
C LEU A 71 -1.14 -9.52 34.29
N ASP A 72 -0.17 -10.10 34.99
CA ASP A 72 1.22 -9.63 34.98
C ASP A 72 1.82 -9.85 33.58
N LEU A 73 1.57 -11.01 32.97
CA LEU A 73 1.92 -11.29 31.59
C LEU A 73 1.31 -10.26 30.60
N LEU A 74 0.04 -9.86 30.83
CA LEU A 74 -0.59 -8.84 29.96
C LEU A 74 0.05 -7.47 30.08
N GLU A 75 0.60 -7.09 31.25
CA GLU A 75 1.34 -5.83 31.43
C GLU A 75 2.70 -5.85 30.68
N GLU A 76 3.39 -7.00 30.67
CA GLU A 76 4.60 -7.18 29.89
C GLU A 76 4.33 -7.09 28.37
N ILE A 77 3.25 -7.73 27.91
CA ILE A 77 2.81 -7.66 26.51
C ILE A 77 2.42 -6.23 26.13
N GLU A 78 1.70 -5.50 26.96
CA GLU A 78 1.37 -4.09 26.76
C GLU A 78 2.65 -3.25 26.53
N THR A 79 3.64 -3.44 27.40
CA THR A 79 4.95 -2.78 27.26
C THR A 79 5.64 -3.12 25.94
N GLN A 80 5.58 -4.39 25.53
CA GLN A 80 6.18 -4.86 24.28
C GLN A 80 5.48 -4.27 23.05
N LEU A 81 4.13 -4.22 23.04
CA LEU A 81 3.35 -3.62 21.96
C LEU A 81 3.65 -2.12 21.81
N LEU A 82 3.70 -1.38 22.92
CA LEU A 82 4.07 0.03 22.93
C LEU A 82 5.49 0.25 22.42
N SER A 83 6.44 -0.60 22.83
CA SER A 83 7.83 -0.52 22.39
C SER A 83 8.01 -0.74 20.89
N ALA A 84 7.09 -1.48 20.26
CA ALA A 84 7.05 -1.73 18.82
C ALA A 84 6.32 -0.64 18.00
N ASP A 85 5.98 0.51 18.61
CA ASP A 85 5.27 1.64 17.99
C ASP A 85 3.81 1.31 17.58
N ILE A 86 3.15 0.32 18.18
CA ILE A 86 1.72 0.00 17.91
C ILE A 86 0.79 1.15 18.32
N GLY A 87 1.24 1.96 19.27
CA GLY A 87 0.50 3.13 19.76
C GLY A 87 -0.50 2.80 20.86
N ILE A 88 -0.82 3.79 21.69
CA ILE A 88 -1.62 3.62 22.91
C ILE A 88 -3.02 3.10 22.58
N ASP A 89 -3.76 3.79 21.70
CA ASP A 89 -5.16 3.46 21.40
C ASP A 89 -5.35 2.03 20.86
N ALA A 90 -4.38 1.52 20.06
CA ALA A 90 -4.41 0.17 19.53
C ALA A 90 -4.00 -0.86 20.60
N THR A 91 -2.97 -0.56 21.39
CA THR A 91 -2.52 -1.41 22.50
C THR A 91 -3.60 -1.59 23.54
N ASP A 92 -4.25 -0.52 24.00
CA ASP A 92 -5.35 -0.57 24.97
C ASP A 92 -6.49 -1.48 24.47
N GLN A 93 -6.89 -1.34 23.20
CA GLN A 93 -7.91 -2.20 22.60
C GLN A 93 -7.52 -3.68 22.66
N ILE A 94 -6.29 -4.02 22.25
CA ILE A 94 -5.76 -5.39 22.22
C ILE A 94 -5.77 -5.95 23.64
N ILE A 95 -5.19 -5.24 24.59
CA ILE A 95 -5.07 -5.68 25.99
C ILE A 95 -6.44 -5.84 26.64
N ASP A 96 -7.37 -4.92 26.42
CA ASP A 96 -8.74 -5.03 26.97
C ASP A 96 -9.49 -6.25 26.41
N ASN A 97 -9.33 -6.57 25.14
CA ASN A 97 -9.94 -7.73 24.53
C ASN A 97 -9.32 -9.04 25.05
N LEU A 98 -7.99 -9.09 25.17
CA LEU A 98 -7.29 -10.25 25.74
C LEU A 98 -7.66 -10.45 27.22
N LYS A 99 -7.79 -9.38 28.03
CA LYS A 99 -8.29 -9.43 29.41
C LYS A 99 -9.71 -10.04 29.49
N LYS A 100 -10.61 -9.67 28.56
CA LYS A 100 -11.97 -10.25 28.48
C LYS A 100 -11.93 -11.74 28.15
N GLN A 101 -11.08 -12.15 27.20
CA GLN A 101 -10.92 -13.56 26.80
C GLN A 101 -10.31 -14.40 27.94
N LEU A 102 -9.31 -13.86 28.65
CA LEU A 102 -8.70 -14.50 29.82
C LEU A 102 -9.73 -14.76 30.93
N ARG A 103 -10.56 -13.76 31.28
CA ARG A 103 -11.65 -13.92 32.26
C ARG A 103 -12.65 -15.00 31.86
N ARG A 104 -12.87 -15.22 30.58
CA ARG A 104 -13.75 -16.27 30.04
C ARG A 104 -13.08 -17.65 29.96
N LYS A 105 -11.81 -17.76 30.41
CA LYS A 105 -10.97 -18.97 30.33
C LYS A 105 -10.78 -19.48 28.87
N GLN A 106 -10.75 -18.56 27.90
CA GLN A 106 -10.56 -18.86 26.50
C GLN A 106 -9.09 -18.87 26.08
N LEU A 107 -8.18 -18.43 26.96
CA LEU A 107 -6.75 -18.37 26.75
C LEU A 107 -6.08 -19.32 27.76
N ALA A 108 -6.14 -20.63 27.49
CA ALA A 108 -5.67 -21.64 28.42
C ALA A 108 -4.17 -21.96 28.26
N ASP A 109 -3.62 -21.71 27.08
CA ASP A 109 -2.22 -22.02 26.77
C ASP A 109 -1.57 -20.95 25.88
N PRO A 110 -0.23 -20.90 25.81
CA PRO A 110 0.53 -19.95 25.00
C PRO A 110 0.12 -19.90 23.52
N LYS A 111 -0.22 -21.04 22.93
CA LYS A 111 -0.61 -21.12 21.52
C LYS A 111 -1.94 -20.43 21.25
N GLN A 112 -2.94 -20.67 22.12
CA GLN A 112 -4.25 -20.00 22.03
C GLN A 112 -4.09 -18.49 22.25
N PHE A 113 -3.23 -18.08 23.19
CA PHE A 113 -2.92 -16.68 23.42
C PHE A 113 -2.33 -16.00 22.18
N MET A 114 -1.28 -16.59 21.60
CA MET A 114 -0.65 -16.04 20.38
C MET A 114 -1.62 -16.00 19.19
N THR A 115 -2.52 -16.97 19.09
CA THR A 115 -3.56 -16.96 18.05
C THR A 115 -4.56 -15.82 18.27
N ALA A 116 -5.01 -15.60 19.51
CA ALA A 116 -5.89 -14.50 19.85
C ALA A 116 -5.22 -13.14 19.61
N LEU A 117 -3.96 -12.97 20.01
CA LEU A 117 -3.20 -11.74 19.77
C LEU A 117 -3.06 -11.43 18.26
N ARG A 118 -2.74 -12.42 17.43
CA ARG A 118 -2.70 -12.26 15.97
C ARG A 118 -4.05 -11.83 15.40
N GLN A 119 -5.14 -12.41 15.92
CA GLN A 119 -6.49 -12.04 15.51
C GLN A 119 -6.81 -10.59 15.88
N GLU A 120 -6.54 -10.16 17.11
CA GLU A 120 -6.75 -8.77 17.54
C GLU A 120 -5.97 -7.78 16.67
N LEU A 121 -4.73 -8.12 16.31
CA LEU A 121 -3.93 -7.31 15.38
C LEU A 121 -4.54 -7.27 13.97
N THR A 122 -5.03 -8.39 13.47
CA THR A 122 -5.70 -8.46 12.16
C THR A 122 -6.98 -7.62 12.15
N ASP A 123 -7.80 -7.73 13.20
CA ASP A 123 -9.06 -7.00 13.34
C ASP A 123 -8.87 -5.46 13.35
N ILE A 124 -7.72 -4.97 13.81
CA ILE A 124 -7.38 -3.54 13.73
C ILE A 124 -7.07 -3.11 12.30
N LEU A 125 -6.43 -3.97 11.49
CA LEU A 125 -6.00 -3.64 10.13
C LEU A 125 -7.06 -3.92 9.07
N GLU A 126 -7.96 -4.87 9.30
CA GLU A 126 -8.96 -5.30 8.31
C GLU A 126 -9.85 -4.14 7.80
N PRO A 127 -10.34 -3.20 8.64
CA PRO A 127 -11.15 -2.07 8.17
C PRO A 127 -10.41 -1.11 7.23
N VAL A 128 -9.08 -1.07 7.27
CA VAL A 128 -8.24 -0.20 6.44
C VAL A 128 -7.59 -0.94 5.26
N ASP A 129 -7.83 -2.25 5.14
CA ASP A 129 -7.42 -3.08 3.99
C ASP A 129 -8.37 -2.86 2.82
N VAL A 130 -8.30 -1.68 2.23
CA VAL A 130 -9.13 -1.28 1.09
C VAL A 130 -8.23 -0.94 -0.09
N PRO A 131 -8.18 -1.76 -1.14
CA PRO A 131 -7.32 -1.53 -2.30
C PRO A 131 -7.73 -0.27 -3.07
N LEU A 132 -6.74 0.38 -3.71
CA LEU A 132 -7.01 1.47 -4.63
C LEU A 132 -7.43 0.89 -6.00
N ILE A 133 -8.67 1.11 -6.36
CA ILE A 133 -9.23 0.66 -7.63
C ILE A 133 -9.27 1.85 -8.58
N ILE A 134 -8.56 1.73 -9.72
CA ILE A 134 -8.61 2.73 -10.77
C ILE A 134 -9.91 2.55 -11.55
N GLN A 135 -10.75 3.59 -11.52
CA GLN A 135 -12.00 3.60 -12.31
C GLN A 135 -11.66 3.86 -13.78
N SER A 136 -12.32 3.11 -14.68
CA SER A 136 -12.08 3.23 -16.12
C SER A 136 -12.65 4.52 -16.72
N GLU A 137 -13.67 5.10 -16.11
CA GLU A 137 -14.33 6.35 -16.54
C GLU A 137 -14.83 7.14 -15.33
N PRO A 138 -14.81 8.47 -15.41
CA PRO A 138 -14.21 9.29 -16.46
C PRO A 138 -12.68 9.36 -16.31
N LYS A 139 -11.95 9.57 -17.41
CA LYS A 139 -10.49 9.69 -17.46
C LYS A 139 -10.02 11.14 -17.47
N PRO A 140 -8.79 11.38 -16.97
CA PRO A 140 -7.93 10.47 -16.21
C PRO A 140 -8.40 10.29 -14.76
N PHE A 141 -8.07 9.15 -14.14
CA PHE A 141 -8.09 8.99 -12.69
C PHE A 141 -6.89 9.74 -12.10
N VAL A 142 -7.11 10.70 -11.21
CA VAL A 142 -6.07 11.61 -10.70
C VAL A 142 -5.65 11.22 -9.29
N ILE A 143 -4.38 10.82 -9.12
CA ILE A 143 -3.74 10.55 -7.84
C ILE A 143 -2.84 11.73 -7.47
N LEU A 144 -3.19 12.45 -6.40
CA LEU A 144 -2.35 13.50 -5.84
C LEU A 144 -1.48 12.92 -4.72
N MET A 145 -0.16 12.90 -4.93
CA MET A 145 0.80 12.37 -3.96
C MET A 145 1.24 13.46 -3.00
N VAL A 146 0.93 13.31 -1.72
CA VAL A 146 1.26 14.29 -0.68
C VAL A 146 2.16 13.68 0.40
N GLY A 147 2.85 14.51 1.20
CA GLY A 147 3.75 14.06 2.27
C GLY A 147 5.01 14.92 2.36
N VAL A 148 5.77 14.78 3.45
CA VAL A 148 6.97 15.58 3.68
C VAL A 148 8.15 15.17 2.76
N ASN A 149 9.18 16.00 2.70
CA ASN A 149 10.38 15.65 1.91
C ASN A 149 11.11 14.43 2.53
N GLY A 150 11.66 13.58 1.66
CA GLY A 150 12.45 12.42 2.07
C GLY A 150 11.65 11.18 2.45
N VAL A 151 10.31 11.24 2.49
CA VAL A 151 9.46 10.06 2.76
C VAL A 151 9.36 9.07 1.59
N GLY A 152 9.86 9.42 0.42
CA GLY A 152 9.84 8.54 -0.76
C GLY A 152 8.71 8.79 -1.75
N LYS A 153 8.09 10.00 -1.77
CA LYS A 153 7.02 10.35 -2.73
C LYS A 153 7.40 10.06 -4.18
N THR A 154 8.44 10.73 -4.68
CA THR A 154 8.90 10.62 -6.08
C THR A 154 9.27 9.19 -6.46
N THR A 155 9.91 8.45 -5.54
CA THR A 155 10.21 7.02 -5.72
C THR A 155 8.93 6.18 -5.81
N SER A 156 7.96 6.44 -4.93
CA SER A 156 6.66 5.75 -4.94
C SER A 156 5.87 6.03 -6.20
N ILE A 157 5.93 7.26 -6.74
CA ILE A 157 5.31 7.62 -8.02
C ILE A 157 5.90 6.76 -9.15
N GLY A 158 7.23 6.63 -9.23
CA GLY A 158 7.88 5.79 -10.25
C GLY A 158 7.48 4.31 -10.16
N LYS A 159 7.35 3.78 -8.93
CA LYS A 159 6.89 2.41 -8.68
C LYS A 159 5.41 2.21 -9.03
N LEU A 160 4.54 3.16 -8.65
CA LEU A 160 3.12 3.14 -9.00
C LEU A 160 2.90 3.23 -10.51
N ALA A 161 3.66 4.08 -11.20
CA ALA A 161 3.60 4.19 -12.65
C ALA A 161 3.90 2.83 -13.32
N LYS A 162 4.93 2.13 -12.83
CA LYS A 162 5.26 0.79 -13.33
C LYS A 162 4.18 -0.24 -13.00
N LEU A 163 3.64 -0.20 -11.79
CA LEU A 163 2.56 -1.08 -11.35
C LEU A 163 1.33 -0.94 -12.27
N TYR A 164 0.87 0.28 -12.51
CA TYR A 164 -0.31 0.51 -13.36
C TYR A 164 -0.05 0.19 -14.84
N GLN A 165 1.17 0.45 -15.35
CA GLN A 165 1.55 0.00 -16.69
C GLN A 165 1.51 -1.53 -16.83
N SER A 166 1.95 -2.27 -15.80
CA SER A 166 1.89 -3.73 -15.82
C SER A 166 0.46 -4.27 -15.86
N GLN A 167 -0.52 -3.45 -15.44
CA GLN A 167 -1.96 -3.72 -15.53
C GLN A 167 -2.57 -3.27 -16.87
N GLY A 168 -1.75 -2.77 -17.80
CA GLY A 168 -2.19 -2.34 -19.14
C GLY A 168 -2.75 -0.91 -19.18
N LEU A 169 -2.57 -0.10 -18.11
CA LEU A 169 -3.05 1.28 -18.04
C LEU A 169 -2.04 2.26 -18.63
N ASN A 170 -2.53 3.27 -19.35
CA ASN A 170 -1.74 4.40 -19.81
C ASN A 170 -1.55 5.39 -18.66
N VAL A 171 -0.31 5.68 -18.29
CA VAL A 171 0.04 6.53 -17.16
C VAL A 171 0.70 7.81 -17.63
N MET A 172 0.45 8.93 -16.96
CA MET A 172 1.16 10.20 -17.10
C MET A 172 1.57 10.72 -15.71
N LEU A 173 2.72 11.41 -15.65
CA LEU A 173 3.23 12.00 -14.42
C LEU A 173 3.19 13.53 -14.51
N ALA A 174 2.95 14.20 -13.37
CA ALA A 174 3.05 15.66 -13.24
C ALA A 174 4.09 16.02 -12.18
N ALA A 175 5.08 16.84 -12.56
CA ALA A 175 6.17 17.29 -11.68
C ALA A 175 5.74 18.56 -10.90
N GLY A 176 4.88 18.41 -9.90
CA GLY A 176 4.38 19.54 -9.11
C GLY A 176 5.31 19.98 -7.99
N ASP A 177 6.38 19.25 -7.60
CA ASP A 177 7.44 19.75 -6.70
C ASP A 177 8.41 20.69 -7.46
N THR A 178 7.89 21.82 -7.93
CA THR A 178 8.59 22.76 -8.81
C THR A 178 9.72 23.51 -8.13
N PHE A 179 9.73 23.58 -6.80
CA PHE A 179 10.78 24.27 -6.04
C PHE A 179 12.09 23.48 -5.94
N ARG A 180 12.04 22.16 -6.22
CA ARG A 180 13.20 21.29 -6.15
C ARG A 180 13.57 20.78 -7.54
N ALA A 181 14.54 21.46 -8.20
CA ALA A 181 15.02 21.04 -9.52
C ALA A 181 15.37 19.54 -9.54
N ALA A 182 16.11 19.05 -8.54
CA ALA A 182 16.46 17.64 -8.43
C ALA A 182 15.24 16.70 -8.29
N ALA A 183 14.10 17.14 -7.73
CA ALA A 183 12.89 16.32 -7.68
C ALA A 183 12.22 16.24 -9.06
N VAL A 184 12.19 17.33 -9.79
CA VAL A 184 11.70 17.36 -11.19
C VAL A 184 12.55 16.46 -12.07
N GLU A 185 13.87 16.58 -11.99
CA GLU A 185 14.83 15.75 -12.74
C GLU A 185 14.66 14.26 -12.39
N GLN A 186 14.54 13.94 -11.10
CA GLN A 186 14.30 12.57 -10.62
C GLN A 186 12.99 11.99 -11.18
N LEU A 187 11.92 12.79 -11.21
CA LEU A 187 10.63 12.33 -11.77
C LEU A 187 10.72 12.11 -13.28
N GLN A 188 11.44 12.98 -13.99
CA GLN A 188 11.71 12.82 -15.43
C GLN A 188 12.54 11.56 -15.70
N GLU A 189 13.53 11.25 -14.86
CA GLU A 189 14.31 10.02 -14.96
C GLU A 189 13.44 8.77 -14.75
N TRP A 190 12.53 8.80 -13.76
CA TRP A 190 11.54 7.74 -13.57
C TRP A 190 10.62 7.58 -14.79
N GLY A 191 10.17 8.71 -15.38
CA GLY A 191 9.38 8.72 -16.59
C GLY A 191 10.13 8.08 -17.76
N ALA A 192 11.39 8.46 -17.97
CA ALA A 192 12.22 7.90 -19.02
C ALA A 192 12.46 6.39 -18.85
N ARG A 193 12.82 5.94 -17.65
CA ARG A 193 13.03 4.51 -17.33
C ARG A 193 11.80 3.64 -17.58
N ASN A 194 10.62 4.17 -17.30
CA ASN A 194 9.35 3.45 -17.46
C ASN A 194 8.63 3.74 -18.78
N SER A 195 9.21 4.60 -19.65
CA SER A 195 8.54 5.09 -20.87
C SER A 195 7.19 5.76 -20.58
N VAL A 196 7.12 6.54 -19.48
CA VAL A 196 5.92 7.28 -19.04
C VAL A 196 6.12 8.76 -19.32
N PRO A 197 5.19 9.45 -19.99
CA PRO A 197 5.29 10.90 -20.23
C PRO A 197 5.21 11.66 -18.91
N VAL A 198 6.06 12.70 -18.79
CA VAL A 198 6.11 13.60 -17.64
C VAL A 198 5.81 15.01 -18.10
N VAL A 199 4.85 15.66 -17.47
CA VAL A 199 4.59 17.10 -17.62
C VAL A 199 5.36 17.84 -16.54
N ALA A 200 6.26 18.73 -16.96
CA ALA A 200 7.07 19.56 -16.08
C ALA A 200 7.18 20.98 -16.66
N GLN A 201 7.36 21.96 -15.80
CA GLN A 201 7.65 23.35 -16.14
C GLN A 201 9.00 23.78 -15.54
N ALA A 202 9.41 25.02 -15.79
CA ALA A 202 10.64 25.58 -15.22
C ALA A 202 10.61 25.56 -13.68
N THR A 203 11.78 25.46 -13.07
CA THR A 203 11.93 25.54 -11.59
C THR A 203 11.30 26.81 -11.06
N GLY A 204 10.49 26.70 -10.00
CA GLY A 204 9.77 27.81 -9.40
C GLY A 204 8.43 28.16 -10.06
N ALA A 205 8.00 27.40 -11.08
CA ALA A 205 6.66 27.51 -11.62
C ALA A 205 5.60 27.22 -10.56
N ASP A 206 4.36 27.66 -10.78
CA ASP A 206 3.24 27.40 -9.88
C ASP A 206 2.81 25.91 -9.97
N SER A 207 2.94 25.16 -8.89
CA SER A 207 2.61 23.75 -8.81
C SER A 207 1.19 23.44 -9.30
N ALA A 208 0.22 24.32 -8.98
CA ALA A 208 -1.16 24.13 -9.42
C ALA A 208 -1.30 24.28 -10.96
N SER A 209 -0.50 25.16 -11.58
CA SER A 209 -0.46 25.33 -13.04
C SER A 209 0.13 24.10 -13.73
N VAL A 210 1.22 23.53 -13.19
CA VAL A 210 1.82 22.29 -13.73
C VAL A 210 0.83 21.13 -13.70
N ILE A 211 0.14 20.95 -12.59
CA ILE A 211 -0.82 19.86 -12.41
C ILE A 211 -2.07 20.08 -13.29
N PHE A 212 -2.50 21.33 -13.45
CA PHE A 212 -3.58 21.68 -14.39
C PHE A 212 -3.22 21.33 -15.84
N ASP A 213 -2.03 21.73 -16.30
CA ASP A 213 -1.56 21.43 -17.67
C ASP A 213 -1.41 19.92 -17.89
N ALA A 214 -0.93 19.21 -16.86
CA ALA A 214 -0.85 17.75 -16.89
C ALA A 214 -2.23 17.09 -17.02
N TYR A 215 -3.22 17.58 -16.28
CA TYR A 215 -4.59 17.10 -16.37
C TYR A 215 -5.19 17.35 -17.77
N GLN A 216 -5.02 18.54 -18.32
CA GLN A 216 -5.50 18.86 -19.68
C GLN A 216 -4.81 17.97 -20.74
N SER A 217 -3.51 17.77 -20.61
CA SER A 217 -2.74 16.90 -21.50
C SER A 217 -3.19 15.43 -21.38
N ALA A 218 -3.41 14.94 -20.15
CA ALA A 218 -3.85 13.58 -19.89
C ALA A 218 -5.26 13.33 -20.46
N LYS A 219 -6.17 14.28 -20.29
CA LYS A 219 -7.52 14.23 -20.85
C LYS A 219 -7.49 14.20 -22.37
N ALA A 220 -6.71 15.08 -23.00
CA ALA A 220 -6.59 15.15 -24.46
C ALA A 220 -5.99 13.87 -25.07
N LYS A 221 -5.13 13.17 -24.35
CA LYS A 221 -4.46 11.94 -24.78
C LYS A 221 -5.17 10.66 -24.31
N ASN A 222 -6.34 10.78 -23.69
CA ASN A 222 -7.12 9.66 -23.13
C ASN A 222 -6.28 8.75 -22.20
N VAL A 223 -5.48 9.39 -21.34
CA VAL A 223 -4.64 8.71 -20.32
C VAL A 223 -5.54 8.13 -19.24
N ASP A 224 -5.24 6.92 -18.76
CA ASP A 224 -6.04 6.25 -17.73
C ASP A 224 -5.74 6.81 -16.33
N VAL A 225 -4.46 7.05 -16.01
CA VAL A 225 -4.01 7.48 -14.67
C VAL A 225 -3.05 8.66 -14.77
N LEU A 226 -3.35 9.74 -14.07
CA LEU A 226 -2.45 10.86 -13.85
C LEU A 226 -1.94 10.82 -12.40
N ILE A 227 -0.61 10.69 -12.20
CA ILE A 227 0.00 10.73 -10.87
C ILE A 227 0.75 12.06 -10.73
N ALA A 228 0.34 12.89 -9.78
CA ALA A 228 0.90 14.22 -9.54
C ALA A 228 1.79 14.22 -8.28
N ASP A 229 3.08 14.57 -8.46
CA ASP A 229 3.98 14.85 -7.33
C ASP A 229 3.68 16.24 -6.75
N THR A 230 3.93 16.45 -5.46
CA THR A 230 3.77 17.73 -4.80
C THR A 230 4.98 18.07 -3.93
N ALA A 231 5.15 19.33 -3.60
CA ALA A 231 6.12 19.78 -2.60
C ALA A 231 5.90 19.10 -1.24
N GLY A 232 6.94 19.02 -0.42
CA GLY A 232 6.87 18.38 0.90
C GLY A 232 7.62 19.16 1.98
N ARG A 233 7.65 20.50 1.92
CA ARG A 233 8.41 21.36 2.83
C ARG A 233 7.64 21.63 4.13
N LEU A 234 7.70 20.70 5.09
CA LEU A 234 6.95 20.83 6.34
C LEU A 234 7.44 21.97 7.26
N HIS A 235 8.70 22.41 7.12
CA HIS A 235 9.23 23.53 7.90
C HIS A 235 8.58 24.89 7.53
N THR A 236 7.92 24.98 6.39
CA THR A 236 7.03 26.08 5.98
C THR A 236 5.60 25.54 5.88
N LYS A 237 5.10 24.99 6.99
CA LYS A 237 3.86 24.23 7.05
C LYS A 237 2.68 24.94 6.39
N ASP A 238 2.47 26.21 6.74
CA ASP A 238 1.34 27.00 6.24
C ASP A 238 1.43 27.19 4.71
N ASN A 239 2.63 27.45 4.18
CA ASN A 239 2.83 27.60 2.74
C ASN A 239 2.55 26.29 1.98
N LEU A 240 3.02 25.15 2.52
CA LEU A 240 2.75 23.84 1.93
C LEU A 240 1.25 23.53 1.90
N MET A 241 0.56 23.79 3.01
CA MET A 241 -0.87 23.53 3.12
C MET A 241 -1.68 24.40 2.16
N ASN A 242 -1.35 25.70 2.08
CA ASN A 242 -1.96 26.63 1.13
C ASN A 242 -1.72 26.21 -0.34
N GLU A 243 -0.55 25.69 -0.65
CA GLU A 243 -0.22 25.15 -1.99
C GLU A 243 -1.09 23.94 -2.33
N LEU A 244 -1.20 22.98 -1.41
CA LEU A 244 -2.04 21.79 -1.58
C LEU A 244 -3.53 22.14 -1.74
N GLU A 245 -4.04 23.05 -0.92
CA GLU A 245 -5.42 23.56 -1.07
C GLU A 245 -5.63 24.22 -2.43
N LYS A 246 -4.64 24.99 -2.92
CA LYS A 246 -4.70 25.62 -4.24
C LYS A 246 -4.78 24.57 -5.34
N ILE A 247 -3.94 23.52 -5.28
CA ILE A 247 -3.95 22.41 -6.24
C ILE A 247 -5.32 21.73 -6.28
N VAL A 248 -5.84 21.33 -5.12
CA VAL A 248 -7.16 20.69 -5.01
C VAL A 248 -8.26 21.61 -5.56
N ARG A 249 -8.24 22.90 -5.22
CA ARG A 249 -9.22 23.87 -5.72
C ARG A 249 -9.15 24.04 -7.25
N VAL A 250 -7.95 24.02 -7.84
CA VAL A 250 -7.77 24.13 -9.30
C VAL A 250 -8.28 22.87 -10.00
N LEU A 251 -8.01 21.68 -9.45
CA LEU A 251 -8.52 20.42 -9.97
C LEU A 251 -10.06 20.36 -9.88
N LYS A 252 -10.65 20.71 -8.74
CA LYS A 252 -12.12 20.75 -8.55
C LYS A 252 -12.86 21.71 -9.48
N LYS A 253 -12.19 22.76 -9.97
CA LYS A 253 -12.78 23.61 -11.02
C LYS A 253 -12.90 22.92 -12.38
N GLN A 254 -12.14 21.85 -12.62
CA GLN A 254 -12.21 21.05 -13.84
C GLN A 254 -13.28 19.95 -13.70
N ASP A 255 -13.37 19.34 -12.53
CA ASP A 255 -14.36 18.33 -12.17
C ASP A 255 -14.44 18.29 -10.63
N GLU A 256 -15.64 18.37 -10.05
CA GLU A 256 -15.86 18.45 -8.60
C GLU A 256 -15.34 17.23 -7.82
N ARG A 257 -15.23 16.06 -8.47
CA ARG A 257 -14.73 14.84 -7.87
C ARG A 257 -13.21 14.81 -7.71
N LEU A 258 -12.48 15.66 -8.45
CA LEU A 258 -11.01 15.66 -8.45
C LEU A 258 -10.39 16.28 -7.18
N PRO A 259 -9.22 15.78 -6.77
CA PRO A 259 -8.57 14.56 -7.23
C PRO A 259 -9.33 13.31 -6.78
N ASP A 260 -9.25 12.20 -7.54
CA ASP A 260 -9.92 10.94 -7.21
C ASP A 260 -9.28 10.26 -5.99
N GLU A 261 -7.96 10.42 -5.83
CA GLU A 261 -7.21 9.95 -4.66
C GLU A 261 -6.23 11.02 -4.17
N VAL A 262 -6.24 11.32 -2.86
CA VAL A 262 -5.19 12.08 -2.17
C VAL A 262 -4.41 11.09 -1.32
N LEU A 263 -3.26 10.62 -1.84
CA LEU A 263 -2.45 9.58 -1.25
C LEU A 263 -1.31 10.18 -0.43
N LEU A 264 -1.39 10.05 0.90
CA LEU A 264 -0.33 10.48 1.79
C LEU A 264 0.76 9.43 1.89
N VAL A 265 1.98 9.82 1.56
CA VAL A 265 3.18 8.98 1.72
C VAL A 265 3.84 9.27 3.06
N LEU A 266 4.05 8.24 3.85
CA LEU A 266 4.66 8.28 5.18
C LEU A 266 5.88 7.38 5.26
N ASP A 267 6.89 7.83 6.00
CA ASP A 267 8.09 7.06 6.33
C ASP A 267 7.87 6.30 7.64
N ALA A 268 7.79 4.96 7.58
CA ALA A 268 7.57 4.11 8.74
C ALA A 268 8.70 4.18 9.78
N THR A 269 9.92 4.58 9.37
CA THR A 269 11.06 4.71 10.30
C THR A 269 10.84 5.81 11.34
N THR A 270 9.93 6.75 11.07
CA THR A 270 9.63 7.88 11.97
C THR A 270 8.71 7.48 13.14
N GLY A 271 8.16 6.25 13.13
CA GLY A 271 7.29 5.75 14.20
C GLY A 271 6.10 6.67 14.46
N GLN A 272 5.80 7.00 15.72
CA GLN A 272 4.67 7.86 16.11
C GLN A 272 4.68 9.26 15.46
N ASN A 273 5.83 9.75 14.99
CA ASN A 273 5.86 11.01 14.23
C ASN A 273 5.11 10.93 12.89
N ALA A 274 5.01 9.72 12.28
CA ALA A 274 4.19 9.53 11.09
C ALA A 274 2.72 9.82 11.36
N LEU A 275 2.21 9.44 12.54
CA LEU A 275 0.83 9.72 12.97
C LEU A 275 0.58 11.24 13.06
N ASN A 276 1.48 12.00 13.70
CA ASN A 276 1.37 13.46 13.80
C ASN A 276 1.37 14.14 12.41
N GLN A 277 2.19 13.63 11.49
CA GLN A 277 2.20 14.10 10.10
C GLN A 277 0.85 13.83 9.44
N ALA A 278 0.35 12.61 9.52
CA ALA A 278 -0.91 12.22 8.91
C ALA A 278 -2.10 13.05 9.42
N GLU A 279 -2.20 13.27 10.74
CA GLU A 279 -3.22 14.16 11.32
C GLU A 279 -3.11 15.60 10.79
N SER A 280 -1.88 16.09 10.63
CA SER A 280 -1.64 17.43 10.12
C SER A 280 -2.09 17.60 8.67
N PHE A 281 -1.77 16.61 7.80
CA PHE A 281 -2.22 16.63 6.40
C PHE A 281 -3.73 16.46 6.30
N ASN A 282 -4.33 15.56 7.09
CA ASN A 282 -5.76 15.28 7.05
C ASN A 282 -6.63 16.47 7.48
N LYS A 283 -6.10 17.35 8.31
CA LYS A 283 -6.79 18.62 8.69
C LYS A 283 -6.90 19.62 7.55
N THR A 284 -5.96 19.58 6.61
CA THR A 284 -5.86 20.57 5.53
C THR A 284 -6.37 20.02 4.20
N THR A 285 -5.98 18.80 3.88
CA THR A 285 -6.42 18.11 2.65
C THR A 285 -7.15 16.86 3.06
N THR A 286 -8.38 16.66 2.58
CA THR A 286 -9.09 15.41 2.85
C THR A 286 -8.32 14.26 2.22
N LEU A 287 -7.61 13.49 3.05
CA LEU A 287 -6.87 12.31 2.61
C LEU A 287 -7.85 11.19 2.27
N SER A 288 -7.55 10.41 1.24
CA SER A 288 -8.34 9.24 0.86
C SER A 288 -7.59 7.92 1.03
N GLY A 289 -6.26 7.97 1.19
CA GLY A 289 -5.45 6.78 1.41
C GLY A 289 -4.05 7.09 1.91
N LEU A 290 -3.40 6.04 2.41
CA LEU A 290 -2.04 6.07 2.94
C LEU A 290 -1.13 5.13 2.15
N ALA A 291 0.12 5.53 1.96
CA ALA A 291 1.21 4.67 1.50
C ALA A 291 2.36 4.75 2.51
N LEU A 292 2.74 3.61 3.09
CA LEU A 292 3.85 3.54 4.04
C LEU A 292 5.11 3.02 3.35
N THR A 293 6.21 3.73 3.52
CA THR A 293 7.51 3.42 2.91
C THR A 293 8.54 3.01 3.96
N LYS A 294 9.65 2.44 3.50
CA LYS A 294 10.84 2.11 4.32
C LYS A 294 10.57 1.14 5.48
N LEU A 295 9.60 0.25 5.32
CA LEU A 295 9.32 -0.78 6.33
C LEU A 295 10.50 -1.74 6.52
N ASP A 296 11.32 -1.94 5.48
CA ASP A 296 12.55 -2.75 5.51
C ASP A 296 13.67 -2.14 6.35
N GLY A 297 13.63 -0.84 6.56
CA GLY A 297 14.63 -0.10 7.33
C GLY A 297 14.36 0.00 8.83
N THR A 298 13.20 -0.48 9.33
CA THR A 298 12.73 -0.13 10.67
C THR A 298 12.29 -1.31 11.53
N ALA A 299 12.47 -1.17 12.84
CA ALA A 299 11.83 -1.98 13.88
C ALA A 299 10.50 -1.35 14.37
N LYS A 300 10.04 -0.25 13.76
CA LYS A 300 8.85 0.53 14.16
C LYS A 300 7.64 0.28 13.26
N GLY A 301 7.60 -0.86 12.57
CA GLY A 301 6.46 -1.20 11.69
C GLY A 301 5.12 -1.25 12.42
N GLY A 302 5.10 -1.39 13.75
CA GLY A 302 3.87 -1.26 14.54
C GLY A 302 3.10 0.04 14.32
N VAL A 303 3.73 1.10 13.81
CA VAL A 303 3.05 2.35 13.45
C VAL A 303 1.89 2.16 12.47
N VAL A 304 1.88 1.09 11.69
CA VAL A 304 0.75 0.72 10.80
C VAL A 304 -0.54 0.56 11.61
N PHE A 305 -0.47 -0.10 12.78
CA PHE A 305 -1.62 -0.29 13.68
C PHE A 305 -2.07 1.04 14.30
N ALA A 306 -1.13 1.89 14.71
CA ALA A 306 -1.44 3.21 15.24
C ALA A 306 -2.18 4.08 14.22
N LEU A 307 -1.70 4.10 12.96
CA LEU A 307 -2.33 4.82 11.85
C LEU A 307 -3.73 4.28 11.53
N ALA A 308 -3.87 2.95 11.44
CA ALA A 308 -5.14 2.28 11.18
C ALA A 308 -6.18 2.64 12.27
N LYS A 309 -5.80 2.50 13.53
CA LYS A 309 -6.69 2.77 14.67
C LYS A 309 -7.10 4.23 14.77
N LYS A 310 -6.17 5.16 14.56
CA LYS A 310 -6.39 6.60 14.79
C LYS A 310 -7.11 7.29 13.65
N LEU A 311 -6.74 6.95 12.41
CA LEU A 311 -7.23 7.69 11.24
C LEU A 311 -8.38 6.99 10.53
N SER A 312 -8.45 5.66 10.61
CA SER A 312 -9.42 4.83 9.87
C SER A 312 -9.39 5.11 8.35
N LEU A 313 -8.23 5.55 7.84
CA LEU A 313 -8.02 5.77 6.40
C LEU A 313 -7.49 4.49 5.75
N PRO A 314 -7.92 4.17 4.53
CA PRO A 314 -7.37 3.05 3.77
C PRO A 314 -5.85 3.10 3.67
N ILE A 315 -5.18 1.99 3.99
CA ILE A 315 -3.78 1.80 3.66
C ILE A 315 -3.74 1.16 2.28
N ARG A 316 -3.31 1.93 1.26
CA ARG A 316 -3.32 1.47 -0.12
C ARG A 316 -2.07 0.66 -0.47
N PHE A 317 -0.90 1.14 0.00
CA PHE A 317 0.39 0.58 -0.40
C PHE A 317 1.36 0.54 0.77
N ILE A 318 2.27 -0.46 0.71
CA ILE A 318 3.43 -0.58 1.60
C ILE A 318 4.70 -0.76 0.77
N GLY A 319 5.76 -0.04 1.16
CA GLY A 319 7.10 -0.12 0.58
C GLY A 319 8.04 -0.92 1.50
N VAL A 320 8.57 -2.01 0.96
CA VAL A 320 9.38 -3.00 1.68
C VAL A 320 10.80 -3.12 1.12
N GLY A 321 11.26 -2.10 0.42
CA GLY A 321 12.60 -2.05 -0.17
C GLY A 321 12.73 -1.00 -1.27
N GLU A 322 13.91 -0.95 -1.90
CA GLU A 322 14.26 0.06 -2.90
C GLU A 322 13.92 -0.34 -4.35
N LYS A 323 13.77 -1.63 -4.64
CA LYS A 323 13.51 -2.13 -6.00
C LYS A 323 12.16 -1.64 -6.53
N ILE A 324 12.01 -1.63 -7.85
CA ILE A 324 10.80 -1.17 -8.54
C ILE A 324 9.55 -1.92 -8.06
N ASP A 325 9.68 -3.21 -7.78
CA ASP A 325 8.58 -4.08 -7.35
C ASP A 325 8.39 -4.14 -5.83
N ASP A 326 9.11 -3.32 -5.04
CA ASP A 326 9.02 -3.34 -3.58
C ASP A 326 7.94 -2.39 -3.03
N LEU A 327 7.11 -1.81 -3.88
CA LEU A 327 5.87 -1.15 -3.48
C LEU A 327 4.69 -2.09 -3.78
N LYS A 328 3.95 -2.48 -2.76
CA LYS A 328 2.88 -3.48 -2.85
C LYS A 328 1.55 -2.94 -2.37
N PRO A 329 0.42 -3.39 -2.93
CA PRO A 329 -0.87 -3.21 -2.29
C PRO A 329 -0.81 -3.75 -0.86
N PHE A 330 -1.43 -3.04 0.06
CA PHE A 330 -1.52 -3.48 1.44
C PHE A 330 -2.56 -4.61 1.56
N LYS A 331 -2.22 -5.62 2.36
CA LYS A 331 -3.15 -6.68 2.80
C LYS A 331 -2.94 -6.93 4.28
N ALA A 332 -3.98 -6.75 5.08
CA ALA A 332 -3.94 -6.85 6.54
C ALA A 332 -3.42 -8.22 7.01
N LYS A 333 -3.98 -9.28 6.46
CA LYS A 333 -3.60 -10.65 6.80
C LYS A 333 -2.14 -10.94 6.46
N ASP A 334 -1.70 -10.59 5.25
CA ASP A 334 -0.32 -10.84 4.81
C ASP A 334 0.68 -10.07 5.69
N TYR A 335 0.31 -8.86 6.12
CA TYR A 335 1.12 -8.03 7.00
C TYR A 335 1.30 -8.68 8.38
N VAL A 336 0.21 -9.12 9.01
CA VAL A 336 0.26 -9.81 10.31
C VAL A 336 0.96 -11.16 10.18
N ASP A 337 0.67 -11.95 9.14
CA ASP A 337 1.33 -13.24 8.92
C ASP A 337 2.85 -13.07 8.72
N ALA A 338 3.30 -12.01 8.00
CA ALA A 338 4.72 -11.73 7.83
C ALA A 338 5.42 -11.31 9.14
N LEU A 339 4.71 -10.65 10.06
CA LEU A 339 5.23 -10.30 11.39
C LEU A 339 5.39 -11.51 12.31
N PHE A 340 4.58 -12.56 12.15
CA PHE A 340 4.58 -13.74 13.04
C PHE A 340 5.04 -15.03 12.34
N SER A 341 5.51 -14.94 11.09
CA SER A 341 6.05 -16.12 10.38
C SER A 341 7.45 -16.48 10.92
N GLU A 342 7.67 -17.75 11.21
CA GLU A 342 8.98 -18.33 11.57
C GLU A 342 10.00 -18.18 10.43
#